data_fc2e351d711b267a9d030e28fe81a2ed
#
_entry.id   fc2e351d711b267a9d030e28fe81a2ed
#
_cell.length_a   1.000
_cell.length_b   1.000
_cell.length_c   1.000
_cell.angle_alpha   90.00
_cell.angle_beta   90.00
_cell.angle_gamma   90.00
#
_symmetry.space_group_name_H-M   'P 1'
#
loop_
_entity.id
_entity.type
_entity.pdbx_description
1 polymer ?
#
loop_
_entity_poly.entity_id
_entity_poly.type
_entity_poly.pdbx_seq_one_letter_code
_entity_poly.pdbx_strand_id
1 'polypeptide(L)'
;MNLLVNFLQSDIGIVFLIILFVSLIFLGCAKVINEKNAKYLLAGYNTMTQKEREQFDLKSYLIFFKKFFINLASYPLILAIVFYFLVDFSTMIILYSISITLPFPYFIYKSYKNFKL
;
A
#
# COMPACT_ATOMS: atom_id res chain seq x y z
N MET A 1 17.65 25.39 -10.02
CA MET A 1 17.76 24.13 -10.75
C MET A 1 18.89 23.24 -10.25
N ASN A 2 20.10 23.77 -10.00
CA ASN A 2 21.22 22.98 -9.52
C ASN A 2 20.96 22.33 -8.14
N LEU A 3 20.26 23.02 -7.26
CA LEU A 3 19.90 22.47 -5.95
C LEU A 3 18.97 21.26 -6.07
N LEU A 4 17.99 21.33 -6.98
CA LEU A 4 17.07 20.22 -7.22
C LEU A 4 17.81 19.04 -7.83
N VAL A 5 18.66 19.26 -8.83
CA VAL A 5 19.45 18.21 -9.46
C VAL A 5 20.37 17.55 -8.45
N ASN A 6 21.05 18.33 -7.61
CA ASN A 6 21.95 17.80 -6.58
C ASN A 6 21.17 16.98 -5.55
N PHE A 7 19.99 17.45 -5.14
CA PHE A 7 19.14 16.70 -4.21
C PHE A 7 18.71 15.35 -4.81
N LEU A 8 18.26 15.36 -6.07
CA LEU A 8 17.80 14.14 -6.73
C LEU A 8 18.92 13.14 -6.98
N GLN A 9 20.19 13.60 -7.07
CA GLN A 9 21.34 12.72 -7.22
C GLN A 9 21.95 12.28 -5.89
N SER A 10 21.52 12.87 -4.76
CA SER A 10 21.98 12.46 -3.44
C SER A 10 21.29 11.19 -2.99
N ASP A 11 21.87 10.48 -2.02
CA ASP A 11 21.26 9.29 -1.43
C ASP A 11 19.90 9.59 -0.81
N ILE A 12 19.77 10.74 -0.17
CA ILE A 12 18.48 11.19 0.40
C ILE A 12 17.44 11.38 -0.70
N GLY A 13 17.82 12.04 -1.79
CA GLY A 13 16.92 12.27 -2.92
C GLY A 13 16.48 10.98 -3.58
N ILE A 14 17.41 10.04 -3.78
CA ILE A 14 17.12 8.74 -4.37
C ILE A 14 16.14 7.97 -3.50
N VAL A 15 16.33 7.96 -2.18
CA VAL A 15 15.44 7.26 -1.26
C VAL A 15 14.03 7.87 -1.30
N PHE A 16 13.90 9.19 -1.32
CA PHE A 16 12.60 9.84 -1.43
C PHE A 16 11.92 9.58 -2.77
N LEU A 17 12.68 9.45 -3.86
CA LEU A 17 12.11 9.03 -5.15
C LEU A 17 11.56 7.61 -5.08
N ILE A 18 12.27 6.71 -4.40
CA ILE A 18 11.81 5.33 -4.20
C ILE A 18 10.54 5.32 -3.35
N ILE A 19 10.50 6.08 -2.26
CA ILE A 19 9.33 6.20 -1.40
C ILE A 19 8.12 6.70 -2.17
N LEU A 20 8.31 7.74 -2.98
CA LEU A 20 7.25 8.28 -3.82
C LEU A 20 6.76 7.24 -4.82
N PHE A 21 7.68 6.52 -5.46
CA PHE A 21 7.33 5.47 -6.41
C PHE A 21 6.52 4.35 -5.76
N VAL A 22 6.91 3.93 -4.56
CA VAL A 22 6.17 2.92 -3.79
C VAL A 22 4.75 3.39 -3.50
N SER A 23 4.59 4.67 -3.09
CA SER A 23 3.27 5.25 -2.86
C SER A 23 2.41 5.25 -4.12
N LEU A 24 3.00 5.55 -5.27
CA LEU A 24 2.29 5.53 -6.55
C LEU A 24 1.86 4.12 -6.94
N ILE A 25 2.68 3.10 -6.65
CA ILE A 25 2.32 1.70 -6.88
C ILE A 25 1.10 1.32 -6.03
N PHE A 26 1.09 1.65 -4.75
CA PHE A 26 -0.04 1.34 -3.87
C PHE A 26 -1.31 2.06 -4.31
N LEU A 27 -1.19 3.32 -4.72
CA LEU A 27 -2.32 4.07 -5.24
C LEU A 27 -2.86 3.46 -6.53
N GLY A 28 -1.96 3.00 -7.40
CA GLY A 28 -2.33 2.28 -8.62
C GLY A 28 -3.07 1.00 -8.32
N CYS A 29 -2.61 0.22 -7.34
CA CYS A 29 -3.30 -1.00 -6.91
C CYS A 29 -4.72 -0.68 -6.45
N ALA A 30 -4.90 0.42 -5.69
CA ALA A 30 -6.22 0.81 -5.22
C ALA A 30 -7.16 1.18 -6.36
N LYS A 31 -6.64 1.80 -7.42
CA LYS A 31 -7.46 2.30 -8.53
C LYS A 31 -7.77 1.25 -9.59
N VAL A 32 -6.85 0.31 -9.82
CA VAL A 32 -6.97 -0.66 -10.90
C VAL A 32 -8.00 -1.73 -10.60
N ILE A 33 -8.13 -2.13 -9.34
CA ILE A 33 -8.98 -3.26 -8.96
C ILE A 33 -10.46 -2.87 -8.96
N ASN A 34 -11.31 -3.74 -9.52
CA ASN A 34 -12.77 -3.59 -9.53
C ASN A 34 -13.43 -4.97 -9.55
N GLU A 35 -14.77 -5.00 -9.55
CA GLU A 35 -15.52 -6.25 -9.54
C GLU A 35 -15.26 -7.10 -10.79
N LYS A 36 -15.00 -6.47 -11.93
CA LYS A 36 -14.81 -7.17 -13.20
C LYS A 36 -13.46 -7.88 -13.27
N ASN A 37 -12.40 -7.28 -12.73
CA ASN A 37 -11.05 -7.85 -12.83
C ASN A 37 -10.57 -8.54 -11.54
N ALA A 38 -11.37 -8.53 -10.47
CA ALA A 38 -10.98 -9.11 -9.19
C ALA A 38 -10.61 -10.59 -9.30
N LYS A 39 -11.34 -11.35 -10.12
CA LYS A 39 -11.06 -12.79 -10.30
C LYS A 39 -9.70 -13.05 -10.96
N TYR A 40 -9.12 -12.07 -11.63
CA TYR A 40 -7.80 -12.20 -12.26
C TYR A 40 -6.69 -11.62 -11.40
N LEU A 41 -6.98 -10.57 -10.62
CA LEU A 41 -5.97 -9.80 -9.91
C LEU A 41 -5.86 -10.12 -8.42
N LEU A 42 -6.94 -10.58 -7.79
CA LEU A 42 -6.93 -10.94 -6.37
C LEU A 42 -6.63 -12.43 -6.23
N ALA A 43 -5.43 -12.76 -5.74
CA ALA A 43 -4.97 -14.14 -5.68
C ALA A 43 -5.91 -15.04 -4.88
N GLY A 44 -6.36 -14.58 -3.71
CA GLY A 44 -7.27 -15.36 -2.87
C GLY A 44 -8.64 -15.56 -3.51
N TYR A 45 -9.17 -14.54 -4.18
CA TYR A 45 -10.45 -14.63 -4.89
C TYR A 45 -10.34 -15.50 -6.14
N ASN A 46 -9.19 -15.40 -6.83
CA ASN A 46 -8.92 -16.18 -8.03
C ASN A 46 -8.96 -17.69 -7.76
N THR A 47 -8.48 -18.12 -6.59
CA THR A 47 -8.44 -19.54 -6.22
C THR A 47 -9.75 -20.06 -5.63
N MET A 48 -10.73 -19.19 -5.39
CA MET A 48 -12.03 -19.61 -4.85
C MET A 48 -12.84 -20.40 -5.89
N THR A 49 -13.59 -21.41 -5.40
CA THR A 49 -14.59 -22.10 -6.19
C THR A 49 -15.75 -21.14 -6.49
N GLN A 50 -16.60 -21.52 -7.46
CA GLN A 50 -17.80 -20.74 -7.76
C GLN A 50 -18.70 -20.58 -6.53
N LYS A 51 -18.85 -21.66 -5.75
CA LYS A 51 -19.63 -21.64 -4.52
C LYS A 51 -19.06 -20.69 -3.48
N GLU A 52 -17.73 -20.69 -3.32
CA GLU A 52 -17.06 -19.79 -2.38
C GLU A 52 -17.20 -18.32 -2.80
N ARG A 53 -17.12 -18.04 -4.11
CA ARG A 53 -17.31 -16.69 -4.64
C ARG A 53 -18.71 -16.16 -4.39
N GLU A 54 -19.72 -17.00 -4.49
CA GLU A 54 -21.10 -16.63 -4.22
C GLU A 54 -21.33 -16.25 -2.77
N GLN A 55 -20.54 -16.81 -1.85
CA GLN A 55 -20.64 -16.54 -0.42
C GLN A 55 -19.70 -15.41 0.03
N PHE A 56 -18.96 -14.81 -0.89
CA PHE A 56 -17.97 -13.78 -0.59
C PHE A 56 -18.51 -12.39 -0.93
N ASP A 57 -18.43 -11.47 0.05
CA ASP A 57 -18.90 -10.09 -0.14
C ASP A 57 -17.82 -9.27 -0.84
N LEU A 58 -17.76 -9.42 -2.17
CA LEU A 58 -16.72 -8.76 -2.98
C LEU A 58 -16.82 -7.23 -2.94
N LYS A 59 -18.03 -6.67 -2.92
CA LYS A 59 -18.20 -5.21 -2.87
C LYS A 59 -17.58 -4.61 -1.63
N SER A 60 -17.89 -5.17 -0.46
CA SER A 60 -17.34 -4.69 0.80
C SER A 60 -15.84 -4.90 0.86
N TYR A 61 -15.36 -6.04 0.35
CA TYR A 61 -13.93 -6.33 0.30
C TYR A 61 -13.18 -5.32 -0.56
N LEU A 62 -13.73 -4.94 -1.72
CA LEU A 62 -13.09 -3.97 -2.59
C LEU A 62 -13.04 -2.58 -1.97
N ILE A 63 -14.08 -2.19 -1.22
CA ILE A 63 -14.06 -0.93 -0.48
C ILE A 63 -12.93 -0.94 0.56
N PHE A 64 -12.82 -2.03 1.31
CA PHE A 64 -11.74 -2.23 2.29
C PHE A 64 -10.37 -2.23 1.62
N PHE A 65 -10.22 -2.96 0.52
CA PHE A 65 -8.97 -3.06 -0.23
C PHE A 65 -8.50 -1.70 -0.73
N LYS A 66 -9.39 -0.95 -1.36
CA LYS A 66 -9.05 0.37 -1.90
C LYS A 66 -8.68 1.34 -0.78
N LYS A 67 -9.45 1.36 0.30
CA LYS A 67 -9.16 2.21 1.44
C LYS A 67 -7.82 1.87 2.08
N PHE A 68 -7.53 0.57 2.25
CA PHE A 68 -6.26 0.10 2.80
C PHE A 68 -5.08 0.59 1.96
N PHE A 69 -5.14 0.40 0.63
CA PHE A 69 -4.02 0.78 -0.23
C PHE A 69 -3.89 2.28 -0.42
N ILE A 70 -4.97 3.04 -0.39
CA ILE A 70 -4.91 4.50 -0.39
C ILE A 70 -4.23 4.98 0.90
N ASN A 71 -4.60 4.43 2.04
CA ASN A 71 -3.97 4.77 3.32
C ASN A 71 -2.49 4.38 3.32
N LEU A 72 -2.17 3.21 2.78
CA LEU A 72 -0.78 2.73 2.69
C LEU A 72 0.06 3.60 1.75
N ALA A 73 -0.56 4.18 0.71
CA ALA A 73 0.12 5.12 -0.17
C ALA A 73 0.40 6.46 0.51
N SER A 74 -0.47 6.89 1.41
CA SER A 74 -0.46 8.24 1.98
C SER A 74 0.27 8.33 3.32
N TYR A 75 -0.10 7.52 4.30
CA TYR A 75 0.40 7.67 5.67
C TYR A 75 1.90 7.39 5.81
N PRO A 76 2.47 6.33 5.23
CA PRO A 76 3.92 6.12 5.33
C PRO A 76 4.72 7.23 4.65
N LEU A 77 4.22 7.79 3.55
CA LEU A 77 4.88 8.90 2.87
C LEU A 77 4.91 10.13 3.76
N ILE A 78 3.79 10.49 4.38
CA ILE A 78 3.70 11.63 5.30
C ILE A 78 4.63 11.39 6.50
N LEU A 79 4.61 10.18 7.04
CA LEU A 79 5.46 9.81 8.17
C LEU A 79 6.94 9.93 7.83
N ALA A 80 7.34 9.52 6.63
CA ALA A 80 8.73 9.63 6.19
C ALA A 80 9.16 11.10 6.10
N ILE A 81 8.28 11.97 5.56
CA ILE A 81 8.57 13.39 5.46
C ILE A 81 8.73 14.00 6.85
N VAL A 82 7.82 13.69 7.77
CA VAL A 82 7.86 14.22 9.15
C VAL A 82 9.12 13.75 9.86
N PHE A 83 9.43 12.45 9.80
CA PHE A 83 10.60 11.92 10.49
C PHE A 83 11.93 12.35 9.88
N TYR A 84 11.93 12.73 8.59
CA TYR A 84 13.13 13.32 7.98
C TYR A 84 13.63 14.52 8.78
N PHE A 85 12.72 15.31 9.35
CA PHE A 85 13.06 16.49 10.13
C PHE A 85 13.28 16.22 11.62
N LEU A 86 12.85 15.06 12.14
CA LEU A 86 12.85 14.79 13.59
C LEU A 86 13.92 13.80 14.01
N VAL A 87 14.33 12.89 13.15
CA VAL A 87 15.29 11.82 13.48
C VAL A 87 16.35 11.74 12.40
N ASP A 88 17.40 10.94 12.63
CA ASP A 88 18.42 10.71 11.62
C ASP A 88 17.87 9.91 10.44
N PHE A 89 18.57 9.98 9.32
CA PHE A 89 18.10 9.39 8.06
C PHE A 89 17.91 7.88 8.15
N SER A 90 18.85 7.18 8.80
CA SER A 90 18.76 5.73 8.97
C SER A 90 17.54 5.33 9.79
N THR A 91 17.25 6.06 10.86
CA THR A 91 16.09 5.80 11.71
C THR A 91 14.80 6.06 10.91
N MET A 92 14.76 7.11 10.10
CA MET A 92 13.62 7.39 9.24
C MET A 92 13.32 6.22 8.31
N ILE A 93 14.35 5.65 7.68
CA ILE A 93 14.17 4.50 6.75
C ILE A 93 13.61 3.30 7.50
N ILE A 94 14.11 3.02 8.70
CA ILE A 94 13.62 1.91 9.53
C ILE A 94 12.14 2.12 9.88
N LEU A 95 11.79 3.31 10.35
CA LEU A 95 10.41 3.62 10.74
C LEU A 95 9.46 3.57 9.54
N TYR A 96 9.90 4.05 8.38
CA TYR A 96 9.14 3.95 7.14
C TYR A 96 8.88 2.49 6.77
N SER A 97 9.91 1.66 6.83
CA SER A 97 9.80 0.23 6.49
C SER A 97 8.82 -0.48 7.42
N ILE A 98 8.85 -0.17 8.72
CA ILE A 98 7.91 -0.72 9.70
C ILE A 98 6.48 -0.26 9.36
N SER A 99 6.31 1.02 9.02
CA SER A 99 4.98 1.58 8.74
C SER A 99 4.32 0.96 7.51
N ILE A 100 5.13 0.49 6.55
CA ILE A 100 4.60 -0.22 5.36
C ILE A 100 4.30 -1.67 5.68
N THR A 101 5.18 -2.34 6.43
CA THR A 101 5.10 -3.78 6.66
C THR A 101 4.06 -4.15 7.70
N LEU A 102 3.96 -3.36 8.77
CA LEU A 102 3.12 -3.68 9.92
C LEU A 102 1.63 -3.80 9.62
N PRO A 103 1.03 -3.00 8.71
CA PRO A 103 -0.40 -3.14 8.40
C PRO A 103 -0.78 -4.41 7.65
N PHE A 104 0.15 -5.10 6.98
CA PHE A 104 -0.16 -6.26 6.16
C PHE A 104 -0.71 -7.46 6.95
N PRO A 105 -0.17 -7.83 8.11
CA PRO A 105 -0.79 -8.90 8.91
C PRO A 105 -2.25 -8.60 9.25
N TYR A 106 -2.58 -7.36 9.59
CA TYR A 106 -3.95 -6.93 9.82
C TYR A 106 -4.81 -7.06 8.56
N PHE A 107 -4.28 -6.65 7.41
CA PHE A 107 -4.95 -6.75 6.12
C PHE A 107 -5.29 -8.21 5.80
N ILE A 108 -4.31 -9.10 5.95
CA ILE A 108 -4.48 -10.53 5.67
C ILE A 108 -5.53 -11.11 6.60
N TYR A 109 -5.44 -10.84 7.90
CA TYR A 109 -6.38 -11.34 8.89
C TYR A 109 -7.80 -10.90 8.60
N LYS A 110 -8.01 -9.61 8.36
CA LYS A 110 -9.33 -9.06 8.07
C LYS A 110 -9.90 -9.58 6.75
N SER A 111 -9.05 -9.74 5.74
CA SER A 111 -9.47 -10.29 4.45
C SER A 111 -10.03 -11.70 4.58
N TYR A 112 -9.50 -12.48 5.51
CA TYR A 112 -9.95 -13.87 5.70
C TYR A 112 -11.25 -13.98 6.45
N LYS A 113 -11.53 -13.10 7.43
CA LYS A 113 -12.62 -13.34 8.38
C LYS A 113 -13.87 -12.51 8.17
N ASN A 114 -13.77 -11.31 7.58
CA ASN A 114 -14.87 -10.34 7.68
C ASN A 114 -15.70 -10.18 6.40
N PHE A 115 -15.40 -10.93 5.33
CA PHE A 115 -16.07 -10.74 4.04
C PHE A 115 -16.85 -11.95 3.55
N LYS A 116 -17.27 -12.80 4.45
CA LYS A 116 -18.23 -13.86 4.14
C LYS A 116 -19.64 -13.31 4.25
N LEU A 117 -20.46 -13.64 3.27
CA LEU A 117 -21.87 -13.29 3.28
C LEU A 117 -22.64 -14.10 4.33
#